data_472c2a32c6f5cb54ff98ff1faffe4671
#
_entry.id   472c2a32c6f5cb54ff98ff1faffe4671
#
_cell.length_a   1.000
_cell.length_b   1.000
_cell.length_c   1.000
_cell.angle_alpha   90.00
_cell.angle_beta   90.00
_cell.angle_gamma   90.00
#
_symmetry.space_group_name_H-M   'P 1'
#
loop_
_entity.id
_entity.type
_entity.pdbx_description
1 polymer ?
#
loop_
_entity_poly.entity_id
_entity_poly.type
_entity_poly.pdbx_seq_one_letter_code
_entity_poly.pdbx_strand_id
1 'polypeptide(L)'
;QLILTEPDILLLDEPTNHLDITMLEWLENYLNKYRGTIVIISHDRYFLDRVTNKTILLDNSENRLFHGNYSYTLKEQERLLLQEFEQYKTQQKKIEAIKASIKRYRDWGNQGDNEKFFKKAKELEKRLEKIEILDKPQLEKKKLPLNFLGERSSKEVLKVIDFGISFNNLSLFSKVNFTLYYQEKTVLLGNNGSGKTSFIKALLGNLNNYQGELKMAETVLIGYIPQEINFINNNDSILQTFCHEYPCLEGEARG
;
A
#
# COMPACT_ATOMS: atom_id res chain seq x y z
N GLN A 1 8.48 29.89 1.29
CA GLN A 1 9.72 30.64 0.97
C GLN A 1 10.51 29.96 -0.15
N LEU A 2 10.78 28.64 -0.10
CA LEU A 2 11.51 27.89 -1.13
C LEU A 2 10.87 28.00 -2.54
N ILE A 3 9.56 27.99 -2.62
CA ILE A 3 8.80 28.08 -3.87
C ILE A 3 8.99 29.45 -4.56
N LEU A 4 9.22 30.51 -3.79
CA LEU A 4 9.40 31.87 -4.29
C LEU A 4 10.79 32.13 -4.87
N THR A 5 11.77 31.26 -4.60
CA THR A 5 13.14 31.40 -5.10
C THR A 5 13.35 30.73 -6.46
N GLU A 6 12.34 30.03 -7.00
CA GLU A 6 12.37 29.31 -8.28
C GLU A 6 13.70 28.56 -8.52
N PRO A 7 14.08 27.61 -7.65
CA PRO A 7 15.35 26.89 -7.79
C PRO A 7 15.34 26.00 -9.04
N ASP A 8 16.50 25.73 -9.62
CA ASP A 8 16.63 24.83 -10.78
C ASP A 8 16.14 23.40 -10.47
N ILE A 9 16.28 22.94 -9.21
CA ILE A 9 15.81 21.64 -8.72
C ILE A 9 14.99 21.82 -7.45
N LEU A 10 13.76 21.34 -7.46
CA LEU A 10 12.86 21.34 -6.33
C LEU A 10 12.72 19.91 -5.79
N LEU A 11 13.09 19.67 -4.54
CA LEU A 11 12.97 18.39 -3.86
C LEU A 11 11.79 18.45 -2.89
N LEU A 12 10.83 17.54 -3.05
CA LEU A 12 9.61 17.47 -2.26
C LEU A 12 9.47 16.08 -1.63
N ASP A 13 9.43 16.04 -0.31
CA ASP A 13 9.22 14.81 0.45
C ASP A 13 7.84 14.87 1.13
N GLU A 14 6.94 13.96 0.70
CA GLU A 14 5.54 13.86 1.14
C GLU A 14 4.81 15.22 1.19
N PRO A 15 4.83 16.01 0.09
CA PRO A 15 4.29 17.39 0.11
C PRO A 15 2.77 17.44 0.25
N THR A 16 2.09 16.32 0.07
CA THR A 16 0.62 16.20 0.19
C THR A 16 0.15 16.03 1.63
N ASN A 17 1.05 15.69 2.55
CA ASN A 17 0.72 15.53 3.95
C ASN A 17 0.21 16.85 4.54
N HIS A 18 -0.90 16.77 5.27
CA HIS A 18 -1.57 17.89 5.94
C HIS A 18 -2.16 18.96 5.01
N LEU A 19 -2.16 18.76 3.70
CA LEU A 19 -2.86 19.65 2.77
C LEU A 19 -4.35 19.29 2.69
N ASP A 20 -5.18 20.30 2.59
CA ASP A 20 -6.57 20.11 2.19
C ASP A 20 -6.70 20.08 0.64
N ILE A 21 -7.90 19.76 0.16
CA ILE A 21 -8.15 19.58 -1.27
C ILE A 21 -7.81 20.85 -2.06
N THR A 22 -8.13 22.03 -1.52
CA THR A 22 -7.89 23.31 -2.18
C THR A 22 -6.39 23.59 -2.31
N MET A 23 -5.63 23.32 -1.25
CA MET A 23 -4.18 23.48 -1.25
C MET A 23 -3.51 22.44 -2.14
N LEU A 24 -4.02 21.22 -2.18
CA LEU A 24 -3.52 20.17 -3.06
C LEU A 24 -3.70 20.55 -4.54
N GLU A 25 -4.88 21.02 -4.93
CA GLU A 25 -5.15 21.50 -6.29
C GLU A 25 -4.26 22.68 -6.67
N TRP A 26 -4.05 23.60 -5.74
CA TRP A 26 -3.12 24.72 -5.96
C TRP A 26 -1.68 24.22 -6.19
N LEU A 27 -1.22 23.26 -5.36
CA LEU A 27 0.13 22.67 -5.48
C LEU A 27 0.30 21.94 -6.82
N GLU A 28 -0.68 21.13 -7.23
CA GLU A 28 -0.69 20.44 -8.52
C GLU A 28 -0.54 21.45 -9.68
N ASN A 29 -1.35 22.52 -9.66
CA ASN A 29 -1.34 23.54 -10.69
C ASN A 29 -0.01 24.31 -10.72
N TYR A 30 0.59 24.56 -9.56
CA TYR A 30 1.88 25.21 -9.45
C TYR A 30 3.00 24.33 -10.03
N LEU A 31 3.07 23.07 -9.61
CA LEU A 31 4.11 22.14 -10.04
C LEU A 31 4.03 21.83 -11.55
N ASN A 32 2.83 21.76 -12.12
CA ASN A 32 2.64 21.56 -13.55
C ASN A 32 3.14 22.76 -14.40
N LYS A 33 3.21 23.96 -13.81
CA LYS A 33 3.71 25.17 -14.46
C LYS A 33 5.18 25.46 -14.15
N TYR A 34 5.74 24.72 -13.21
CA TYR A 34 7.13 24.92 -12.78
C TYR A 34 8.11 24.60 -13.89
N ARG A 35 9.09 25.50 -14.12
CA ARG A 35 10.05 25.37 -15.23
C ARG A 35 11.30 24.57 -14.88
N GLY A 36 11.61 24.43 -13.59
CA GLY A 36 12.75 23.65 -13.12
C GLY A 36 12.48 22.16 -13.08
N THR A 37 13.45 21.40 -12.60
CA THR A 37 13.34 19.97 -12.37
C THR A 37 12.70 19.72 -10.99
N ILE A 38 11.78 18.77 -10.91
CA ILE A 38 11.11 18.40 -9.67
C ILE A 38 11.40 16.94 -9.36
N VAL A 39 11.76 16.66 -8.11
CA VAL A 39 11.86 15.30 -7.57
C VAL A 39 10.87 15.21 -6.42
N ILE A 40 9.94 14.27 -6.49
CA ILE A 40 8.85 14.11 -5.51
C ILE A 40 8.90 12.69 -4.94
N ILE A 41 8.79 12.60 -3.62
CA ILE A 41 8.48 11.37 -2.90
C ILE A 41 7.06 11.55 -2.35
N SER A 42 6.13 10.65 -2.68
CA SER A 42 4.77 10.67 -2.14
C SER A 42 4.11 9.30 -2.21
N HIS A 43 3.19 9.05 -1.29
CA HIS A 43 2.29 7.90 -1.30
C HIS A 43 0.96 8.20 -1.98
N ASP A 44 0.69 9.46 -2.32
CA ASP A 44 -0.52 9.88 -3.03
C ASP A 44 -0.40 9.60 -4.53
N ARG A 45 -0.96 8.48 -4.95
CA ARG A 45 -0.94 8.00 -6.34
C ARG A 45 -1.60 8.98 -7.30
N TYR A 46 -2.68 9.63 -6.86
CA TYR A 46 -3.46 10.55 -7.69
C TYR A 46 -2.67 11.83 -7.96
N PHE A 47 -2.02 12.36 -6.94
CA PHE A 47 -1.12 13.50 -7.05
C PHE A 47 0.06 13.19 -7.97
N LEU A 48 0.73 12.03 -7.78
CA LEU A 48 1.84 11.61 -8.63
C LEU A 48 1.43 11.48 -10.09
N ASP A 49 0.26 10.93 -10.39
CA ASP A 49 -0.22 10.76 -11.76
C ASP A 49 -0.45 12.09 -12.48
N ARG A 50 -0.78 13.15 -11.76
CA ARG A 50 -1.04 14.48 -12.33
C ARG A 50 0.20 15.32 -12.54
N VAL A 51 1.24 15.12 -11.73
CA VAL A 51 2.40 16.00 -11.68
C VAL A 51 3.63 15.37 -12.32
N THR A 52 3.76 14.03 -12.31
CA THR A 52 4.99 13.39 -12.76
C THR A 52 4.91 12.85 -14.19
N ASN A 53 6.04 12.90 -14.89
CA ASN A 53 6.23 12.34 -16.24
C ASN A 53 7.33 11.27 -16.29
N LYS A 54 8.03 11.05 -15.18
CA LYS A 54 9.03 10.00 -14.99
C LYS A 54 8.88 9.43 -13.58
N THR A 55 9.08 8.14 -13.44
CA THR A 55 9.01 7.46 -12.14
C THR A 55 10.27 6.62 -11.94
N ILE A 56 10.94 6.80 -10.81
CA ILE A 56 12.08 5.96 -10.40
C ILE A 56 11.56 5.01 -9.32
N LEU A 57 11.63 3.74 -9.59
CA LEU A 57 11.35 2.70 -8.62
C LEU A 57 12.64 2.26 -7.94
N LEU A 58 12.70 2.46 -6.62
CA LEU A 58 13.82 2.00 -5.78
C LEU A 58 13.39 0.72 -5.09
N ASP A 59 13.95 -0.41 -5.50
CA ASP A 59 13.73 -1.70 -4.87
C ASP A 59 15.08 -2.27 -4.41
N ASN A 60 15.05 -3.17 -3.41
CA ASN A 60 16.25 -3.74 -2.81
C ASN A 60 17.15 -4.52 -3.80
N SER A 61 16.59 -4.96 -4.93
CA SER A 61 17.29 -5.76 -5.93
C SER A 61 17.66 -4.98 -7.19
N GLU A 62 16.82 -4.06 -7.64
CA GLU A 62 17.06 -3.32 -8.89
C GLU A 62 16.38 -1.93 -8.86
N ASN A 63 17.07 -0.94 -9.39
CA ASN A 63 16.51 0.39 -9.60
C ASN A 63 16.06 0.51 -11.04
N ARG A 64 14.80 0.85 -11.27
CA ARG A 64 14.23 0.96 -12.62
C ARG A 64 13.66 2.36 -12.86
N LEU A 65 14.02 2.93 -14.01
CA LEU A 65 13.49 4.23 -14.49
C LEU A 65 12.39 3.96 -15.52
N PHE A 66 11.22 4.55 -15.30
CA PHE A 66 10.10 4.50 -16.23
C PHE A 66 9.80 5.91 -16.78
N HIS A 67 9.63 6.00 -18.09
CA HIS A 67 9.22 7.23 -18.76
C HIS A 67 7.68 7.32 -18.81
N GLY A 68 7.10 7.71 -17.70
CA GLY A 68 5.67 7.80 -17.49
C GLY A 68 5.31 8.15 -16.05
N ASN A 69 4.04 8.40 -15.80
CA ASN A 69 3.50 8.65 -14.47
C ASN A 69 3.39 7.36 -13.65
N TYR A 70 2.91 7.47 -12.43
CA TYR A 70 2.81 6.33 -11.51
C TYR A 70 1.92 5.19 -12.05
N SER A 71 0.74 5.51 -12.59
CA SER A 71 -0.17 4.50 -13.17
C SER A 71 0.41 3.78 -14.38
N TYR A 72 1.16 4.49 -15.22
CA TYR A 72 1.90 3.87 -16.33
C TYR A 72 2.97 2.92 -15.80
N THR A 73 3.71 3.35 -14.78
CA THR A 73 4.77 2.54 -14.16
C THR A 73 4.25 1.23 -13.60
N LEU A 74 3.09 1.24 -12.92
CA LEU A 74 2.47 0.02 -12.39
C LEU A 74 2.09 -0.97 -13.52
N LYS A 75 1.49 -0.47 -14.60
CA LYS A 75 1.10 -1.31 -15.75
C LYS A 75 2.33 -1.91 -16.44
N GLU A 76 3.37 -1.12 -16.61
CA GLU A 76 4.60 -1.57 -17.25
C GLU A 76 5.35 -2.57 -16.37
N GLN A 77 5.37 -2.37 -15.07
CA GLN A 77 5.93 -3.31 -14.10
C GLN A 77 5.20 -4.67 -14.14
N GLU A 78 3.86 -4.65 -14.16
CA GLU A 78 3.06 -5.87 -14.30
C GLU A 78 3.36 -6.58 -15.62
N ARG A 79 3.46 -5.84 -16.73
CA ARG A 79 3.81 -6.39 -18.05
C ARG A 79 5.18 -7.06 -18.06
N LEU A 80 6.19 -6.41 -17.47
CA LEU A 80 7.55 -6.94 -17.36
C LEU A 80 7.58 -8.21 -16.50
N LEU A 81 6.88 -8.19 -15.35
CA LEU A 81 6.77 -9.35 -14.48
C LEU A 81 6.14 -10.56 -15.17
N LEU A 82 5.07 -10.33 -15.93
CA LEU A 82 4.45 -11.41 -16.74
C LEU A 82 5.41 -11.95 -17.81
N GLN A 83 6.16 -11.08 -18.47
CA GLN A 83 7.17 -11.47 -19.46
C GLN A 83 8.32 -12.29 -18.81
N GLU A 84 8.83 -11.87 -17.68
CA GLU A 84 9.85 -12.60 -16.91
C GLU A 84 9.31 -13.97 -16.48
N PHE A 85 8.05 -14.05 -16.05
CA PHE A 85 7.41 -15.31 -15.68
C PHE A 85 7.26 -16.27 -16.86
N GLU A 86 6.90 -15.78 -18.04
CA GLU A 86 6.82 -16.59 -19.27
C GLU A 86 8.20 -17.09 -19.71
N GLN A 87 9.22 -16.26 -19.62
CA GLN A 87 10.61 -16.65 -19.90
C GLN A 87 11.08 -17.74 -18.95
N TYR A 88 10.85 -17.55 -17.64
CA TYR A 88 11.15 -18.57 -16.62
C TYR A 88 10.44 -19.90 -16.93
N LYS A 89 9.12 -19.86 -17.19
CA LYS A 89 8.32 -21.05 -17.50
C LYS A 89 8.83 -21.78 -18.76
N THR A 90 9.19 -21.01 -19.78
CA THR A 90 9.76 -21.56 -21.03
C THR A 90 11.12 -22.19 -20.78
N GLN A 91 11.96 -21.57 -19.97
CA GLN A 91 13.27 -22.12 -19.59
C GLN A 91 13.10 -23.42 -18.77
N GLN A 92 12.19 -23.45 -17.79
CA GLN A 92 11.93 -24.66 -17.00
C GLN A 92 11.50 -25.83 -17.87
N LYS A 93 10.59 -25.62 -18.84
CA LYS A 93 10.21 -26.65 -19.80
C LYS A 93 11.40 -27.19 -20.62
N LYS A 94 12.32 -26.30 -21.05
CA LYS A 94 13.54 -26.72 -21.76
C LYS A 94 14.48 -27.55 -20.88
N ILE A 95 14.65 -27.13 -19.61
CA ILE A 95 15.46 -27.84 -18.63
C ILE A 95 14.88 -29.24 -18.37
N GLU A 96 13.59 -29.35 -18.15
CA GLU A 96 12.89 -30.62 -17.94
C GLU A 96 13.01 -31.54 -19.15
N ALA A 97 12.86 -31.02 -20.36
CA ALA A 97 13.03 -31.80 -21.59
C ALA A 97 14.47 -32.33 -21.75
N ILE A 98 15.47 -31.52 -21.41
CA ILE A 98 16.90 -31.95 -21.42
C ILE A 98 17.11 -33.04 -20.37
N LYS A 99 16.63 -32.85 -19.13
CA LYS A 99 16.73 -33.85 -18.06
C LYS A 99 16.06 -35.16 -18.43
N ALA A 100 14.88 -35.11 -19.02
CA ALA A 100 14.19 -36.30 -19.51
C ALA A 100 14.96 -37.04 -20.64
N SER A 101 15.61 -36.26 -21.52
CA SER A 101 16.45 -36.84 -22.57
C SER A 101 17.72 -37.48 -22.03
N ILE A 102 18.37 -36.83 -21.02
CA ILE A 102 19.54 -37.43 -20.32
C ILE A 102 19.16 -38.76 -19.68
N LYS A 103 18.03 -38.79 -18.95
CA LYS A 103 17.51 -40.00 -18.32
C LYS A 103 17.29 -41.11 -19.37
N ARG A 104 16.61 -40.82 -20.44
CA ARG A 104 16.33 -41.77 -21.56
C ARG A 104 17.60 -42.31 -22.19
N TYR A 105 18.60 -41.46 -22.47
CA TYR A 105 19.88 -41.93 -23.04
C TYR A 105 20.67 -42.78 -22.04
N ARG A 106 20.62 -42.49 -20.76
CA ARG A 106 21.25 -43.34 -19.72
C ARG A 106 20.56 -44.69 -19.63
N ASP A 107 19.22 -44.73 -19.65
CA ASP A 107 18.44 -45.99 -19.64
C ASP A 107 18.76 -46.85 -20.85
N TRP A 108 18.85 -46.26 -22.04
CA TRP A 108 19.24 -46.98 -23.25
C TRP A 108 20.68 -47.45 -23.26
N GLY A 109 21.61 -46.67 -22.67
CA GLY A 109 22.98 -47.06 -22.48
C GLY A 109 23.10 -48.30 -21.61
N ASN A 110 22.35 -48.34 -20.52
CA ASN A 110 22.32 -49.45 -19.57
C ASN A 110 21.70 -50.75 -20.16
N GLN A 111 20.67 -50.60 -21.00
CA GLN A 111 19.99 -51.78 -21.62
C GLN A 111 20.78 -52.40 -22.78
N GLY A 112 21.59 -51.61 -23.49
CA GLY A 112 22.27 -52.02 -24.70
C GLY A 112 23.78 -52.04 -24.62
N ASP A 113 24.39 -51.76 -23.46
CA ASP A 113 25.86 -51.60 -23.22
C ASP A 113 26.55 -50.75 -24.31
N ASN A 114 25.88 -49.66 -24.73
CA ASN A 114 26.28 -48.83 -25.85
C ASN A 114 26.86 -47.48 -25.42
N GLU A 115 28.17 -47.37 -25.44
CA GLU A 115 28.92 -46.16 -25.09
C GLU A 115 28.43 -44.88 -25.81
N LYS A 116 27.88 -44.99 -27.01
CA LYS A 116 27.41 -43.81 -27.75
C LYS A 116 26.27 -43.08 -27.06
N PHE A 117 25.41 -43.83 -26.34
CA PHE A 117 24.33 -43.19 -25.57
C PHE A 117 24.82 -42.48 -24.33
N PHE A 118 25.81 -43.04 -23.64
CA PHE A 118 26.47 -42.36 -22.51
C PHE A 118 27.20 -41.08 -22.94
N LYS A 119 27.87 -41.08 -24.11
CA LYS A 119 28.49 -39.86 -24.67
C LYS A 119 27.46 -38.78 -24.95
N LYS A 120 26.29 -39.12 -25.54
CA LYS A 120 25.16 -38.17 -25.76
C LYS A 120 24.59 -37.66 -24.44
N ALA A 121 24.38 -38.51 -23.44
CA ALA A 121 23.92 -38.07 -22.11
C ALA A 121 24.90 -37.05 -21.49
N LYS A 122 26.18 -37.33 -21.51
CA LYS A 122 27.24 -36.44 -20.99
C LYS A 122 27.34 -35.10 -21.73
N GLU A 123 27.08 -35.09 -23.02
CA GLU A 123 27.01 -33.86 -23.83
C GLU A 123 25.81 -32.97 -23.42
N LEU A 124 24.64 -33.58 -23.21
CA LEU A 124 23.46 -32.88 -22.74
C LEU A 124 23.62 -32.37 -21.29
N GLU A 125 24.30 -33.10 -20.44
CA GLU A 125 24.67 -32.67 -19.09
C GLU A 125 25.53 -31.41 -19.10
N LYS A 126 26.61 -31.42 -19.92
CA LYS A 126 27.43 -30.22 -20.12
C LYS A 126 26.66 -29.03 -20.68
N ARG A 127 25.63 -29.29 -21.49
CA ARG A 127 24.75 -28.24 -22.01
C ARG A 127 23.82 -27.71 -20.92
N LEU A 128 23.33 -28.57 -20.03
CA LEU A 128 22.50 -28.19 -18.89
C LEU A 128 23.29 -27.34 -17.88
N GLU A 129 24.53 -27.70 -17.60
CA GLU A 129 25.44 -26.95 -16.69
C GLU A 129 25.72 -25.51 -17.20
N LYS A 130 25.68 -25.28 -18.51
CA LYS A 130 25.93 -23.97 -19.12
C LYS A 130 24.67 -23.06 -19.18
N ILE A 131 23.51 -23.58 -18.78
CA ILE A 131 22.29 -22.78 -18.76
C ILE A 131 22.29 -21.93 -17.47
N GLU A 132 22.35 -20.62 -17.63
CA GLU A 132 22.05 -19.70 -16.52
C GLU A 132 20.61 -19.89 -16.09
N ILE A 133 20.41 -20.31 -14.86
CA ILE A 133 19.07 -20.55 -14.31
C ILE A 133 18.48 -19.19 -13.93
N LEU A 134 17.36 -18.86 -14.55
CA LEU A 134 16.57 -17.68 -14.19
C LEU A 134 15.94 -17.90 -12.80
N ASP A 135 16.01 -16.90 -11.95
CA ASP A 135 15.29 -16.91 -10.69
C ASP A 135 13.78 -16.85 -10.92
N LYS A 136 13.05 -17.52 -10.06
CA LYS A 136 11.60 -17.49 -10.14
C LYS A 136 11.11 -16.09 -9.77
N PRO A 137 10.41 -15.37 -10.68
CA PRO A 137 9.85 -14.06 -10.36
C PRO A 137 8.92 -14.15 -9.15
N GLN A 138 9.10 -13.27 -8.18
CA GLN A 138 8.23 -13.21 -7.02
C GLN A 138 6.95 -12.47 -7.41
N LEU A 139 5.87 -13.21 -7.60
CA LEU A 139 4.53 -12.65 -7.61
C LEU A 139 4.26 -12.10 -6.20
N GLU A 140 3.66 -10.90 -6.14
CA GLU A 140 3.36 -10.15 -4.90
C GLU A 140 3.07 -11.03 -3.69
N LYS A 141 3.59 -10.60 -2.54
CA LYS A 141 3.33 -11.25 -1.24
C LYS A 141 1.83 -11.50 -1.08
N LYS A 142 1.46 -12.73 -0.74
CA LYS A 142 0.07 -13.11 -0.42
C LYS A 142 -0.53 -12.06 0.51
N LYS A 143 -1.63 -11.44 0.08
CA LYS A 143 -2.44 -10.59 0.95
C LYS A 143 -2.86 -11.44 2.15
N LEU A 144 -2.55 -11.00 3.35
CA LEU A 144 -3.04 -11.63 4.57
C LEU A 144 -4.57 -11.62 4.51
N PRO A 145 -5.24 -12.79 4.58
CA PRO A 145 -6.69 -12.83 4.67
C PRO A 145 -7.09 -12.35 6.07
N LEU A 146 -7.43 -11.07 6.19
CA LEU A 146 -7.99 -10.53 7.43
C LEU A 146 -9.47 -10.88 7.48
N ASN A 147 -9.83 -11.85 8.30
CA ASN A 147 -11.21 -12.19 8.59
C ASN A 147 -11.68 -11.41 9.82
N PHE A 148 -12.52 -10.42 9.61
CA PHE A 148 -13.17 -9.70 10.70
C PHE A 148 -14.49 -10.37 11.04
N LEU A 149 -14.55 -10.98 12.23
CA LEU A 149 -15.78 -11.49 12.82
C LEU A 149 -16.40 -10.33 13.61
N GLY A 150 -17.41 -9.69 13.06
CA GLY A 150 -18.15 -8.62 13.74
C GLY A 150 -19.58 -9.09 14.05
N GLU A 151 -20.07 -8.86 15.26
CA GLU A 151 -21.48 -8.98 15.58
C GLU A 151 -22.28 -7.87 14.92
N ARG A 152 -23.54 -8.17 14.58
CA ARG A 152 -24.42 -7.23 13.89
C ARG A 152 -24.78 -6.06 14.83
N SER A 153 -24.37 -4.86 14.48
CA SER A 153 -24.76 -3.62 15.15
C SER A 153 -26.22 -3.22 14.86
N SER A 154 -26.73 -2.26 15.59
CA SER A 154 -28.03 -1.62 15.33
C SER A 154 -28.13 -1.05 13.92
N LYS A 155 -29.37 -0.97 13.38
CA LYS A 155 -29.59 -0.39 12.04
C LYS A 155 -29.13 1.08 11.95
N GLU A 156 -29.48 1.89 12.95
CA GLU A 156 -28.95 3.25 13.12
C GLU A 156 -27.74 3.20 14.04
N VAL A 157 -26.59 3.61 13.51
CA VAL A 157 -25.32 3.55 14.23
C VAL A 157 -25.02 4.84 14.96
N LEU A 158 -25.26 5.97 14.30
CA LEU A 158 -25.03 7.31 14.82
C LEU A 158 -26.11 8.26 14.31
N LYS A 159 -26.69 9.02 15.22
CA LYS A 159 -27.61 10.13 14.90
C LYS A 159 -27.07 11.43 15.47
N VAL A 160 -26.88 12.41 14.61
CA VAL A 160 -26.38 13.74 14.91
C VAL A 160 -27.51 14.73 14.74
N ILE A 161 -27.80 15.52 15.81
CA ILE A 161 -28.93 16.46 15.83
C ILE A 161 -28.41 17.81 16.26
N ASP A 162 -28.62 18.81 15.39
CA ASP A 162 -28.28 20.24 15.61
C ASP A 162 -26.84 20.42 16.15
N PHE A 163 -25.94 19.58 15.71
CA PHE A 163 -24.58 19.53 16.22
C PHE A 163 -23.76 20.74 15.75
N GLY A 164 -23.03 21.34 16.69
CA GLY A 164 -22.15 22.46 16.41
C GLY A 164 -20.98 22.53 17.38
N ILE A 165 -19.85 23.01 16.90
CA ILE A 165 -18.64 23.24 17.70
C ILE A 165 -18.18 24.68 17.57
N SER A 166 -17.86 25.29 18.71
CA SER A 166 -17.28 26.62 18.80
C SER A 166 -16.10 26.64 19.76
N PHE A 167 -15.01 27.33 19.38
CA PHE A 167 -13.86 27.59 20.24
C PHE A 167 -13.61 29.10 20.34
N ASN A 168 -13.46 29.62 21.55
CA ASN A 168 -13.12 31.03 21.80
C ASN A 168 -13.99 32.01 20.99
N ASN A 169 -15.32 31.82 20.98
CA ASN A 169 -16.30 32.59 20.20
C ASN A 169 -16.22 32.44 18.67
N LEU A 170 -15.34 31.58 18.15
CA LEU A 170 -15.32 31.22 16.73
C LEU A 170 -16.15 29.96 16.53
N SER A 171 -17.28 30.09 15.83
CA SER A 171 -18.06 28.92 15.41
C SER A 171 -17.38 28.25 14.24
N LEU A 172 -16.97 27.00 14.39
CA LEU A 172 -16.40 26.19 13.29
C LEU A 172 -17.50 25.74 12.36
N PHE A 173 -18.57 25.19 12.91
CA PHE A 173 -19.79 24.83 12.21
C PHE A 173 -20.96 24.69 13.21
N SER A 174 -22.18 24.74 12.70
CA SER A 174 -23.39 24.67 13.52
C SER A 174 -24.53 23.99 12.78
N LYS A 175 -25.51 23.48 13.53
CA LYS A 175 -26.76 22.89 13.03
C LYS A 175 -26.54 21.74 12.04
N VAL A 176 -25.54 20.92 12.29
CA VAL A 176 -25.28 19.73 11.47
C VAL A 176 -26.24 18.63 11.89
N ASN A 177 -26.96 18.07 10.91
CA ASN A 177 -27.95 17.02 11.11
C ASN A 177 -27.72 15.90 10.11
N PHE A 178 -27.49 14.68 10.58
CA PHE A 178 -27.43 13.48 9.75
C PHE A 178 -27.57 12.21 10.59
N THR A 179 -27.82 11.10 9.92
CA THR A 179 -27.85 9.76 10.54
C THR A 179 -26.99 8.83 9.72
N LEU A 180 -26.15 8.03 10.39
CA LEU A 180 -25.37 6.97 9.77
C LEU A 180 -25.99 5.62 10.07
N TYR A 181 -26.10 4.80 9.06
CA TYR A 181 -26.67 3.46 9.15
C TYR A 181 -25.59 2.39 9.07
N TYR A 182 -25.93 1.20 9.52
CA TYR A 182 -25.04 0.06 9.47
C TYR A 182 -24.57 -0.23 8.03
N GLN A 183 -23.27 -0.49 7.86
CA GLN A 183 -22.59 -0.71 6.58
C GLN A 183 -22.43 0.53 5.68
N GLU A 184 -22.85 1.70 6.07
CA GLU A 184 -22.54 2.92 5.32
C GLU A 184 -21.05 3.28 5.42
N LYS A 185 -20.51 3.77 4.31
CA LYS A 185 -19.14 4.30 4.20
C LYS A 185 -19.23 5.78 3.91
N THR A 186 -18.93 6.60 4.90
CA THR A 186 -19.11 8.06 4.83
C THR A 186 -17.76 8.75 4.89
N VAL A 187 -17.57 9.78 4.07
CA VAL A 187 -16.38 10.64 4.10
C VAL A 187 -16.75 12.00 4.69
N LEU A 188 -15.88 12.52 5.56
CA LEU A 188 -16.00 13.86 6.12
C LEU A 188 -14.99 14.79 5.42
N LEU A 189 -15.49 15.72 4.60
CA LEU A 189 -14.70 16.66 3.81
C LEU A 189 -14.76 18.06 4.41
N GLY A 190 -13.71 18.83 4.19
CA GLY A 190 -13.62 20.24 4.59
C GLY A 190 -12.17 20.72 4.64
N ASN A 191 -11.98 22.03 4.62
CA ASN A 191 -10.68 22.67 4.68
C ASN A 191 -9.98 22.41 6.03
N ASN A 192 -8.67 22.67 6.09
CA ASN A 192 -7.93 22.60 7.34
C ASN A 192 -8.51 23.60 8.34
N GLY A 193 -8.62 23.19 9.63
CA GLY A 193 -9.26 24.00 10.65
C GLY A 193 -10.79 24.00 10.64
N SER A 194 -11.46 23.31 9.72
CA SER A 194 -12.94 23.26 9.66
C SER A 194 -13.61 22.45 10.78
N GLY A 195 -12.82 21.81 11.66
CA GLY A 195 -13.34 21.06 12.81
C GLY A 195 -13.56 19.56 12.61
N LYS A 196 -13.05 18.95 11.53
CA LYS A 196 -13.16 17.49 11.27
C LYS A 196 -12.67 16.64 12.43
N THR A 197 -11.46 16.92 12.88
CA THR A 197 -10.85 16.22 14.03
C THR A 197 -11.60 16.49 15.33
N SER A 198 -12.13 17.71 15.50
CA SER A 198 -12.93 18.05 16.67
C SER A 198 -14.25 17.28 16.71
N PHE A 199 -14.87 17.05 15.56
CA PHE A 199 -16.07 16.20 15.44
C PHE A 199 -15.75 14.75 15.87
N ILE A 200 -14.65 14.17 15.38
CA ILE A 200 -14.21 12.82 15.77
C ILE A 200 -13.93 12.75 17.27
N LYS A 201 -13.25 13.76 17.84
CA LYS A 201 -12.99 13.83 19.29
C LYS A 201 -14.27 13.92 20.11
N ALA A 202 -15.31 14.60 19.60
CA ALA A 202 -16.62 14.64 20.26
C ALA A 202 -17.31 13.26 20.21
N LEU A 203 -17.23 12.53 19.09
CA LEU A 203 -17.73 11.16 19.00
C LEU A 203 -17.04 10.18 19.93
N LEU A 204 -15.74 10.38 20.17
CA LEU A 204 -14.94 9.56 21.09
C LEU A 204 -15.15 9.96 22.57
N GLY A 205 -15.96 10.99 22.85
CA GLY A 205 -16.15 11.51 24.21
C GLY A 205 -14.99 12.34 24.74
N ASN A 206 -13.98 12.65 23.92
CA ASN A 206 -12.80 13.41 24.30
C ASN A 206 -13.02 14.94 24.21
N LEU A 207 -14.17 15.37 23.70
CA LEU A 207 -14.57 16.78 23.60
C LEU A 207 -16.02 16.90 24.05
N ASN A 208 -16.25 17.63 25.14
CA ASN A 208 -17.59 17.82 25.72
C ASN A 208 -18.20 19.21 25.44
N ASN A 209 -17.42 20.13 24.89
CA ASN A 209 -17.85 21.49 24.60
C ASN A 209 -18.39 21.60 23.17
N TYR A 210 -19.60 21.09 22.96
CA TYR A 210 -20.34 21.18 21.70
C TYR A 210 -21.82 21.45 21.95
N GLN A 211 -22.53 21.90 20.92
CA GLN A 211 -23.99 22.10 20.91
C GLN A 211 -24.68 20.93 20.20
N GLY A 212 -25.94 20.69 20.54
CA GLY A 212 -26.73 19.62 19.93
C GLY A 212 -26.55 18.27 20.61
N GLU A 213 -26.97 17.23 19.95
CA GLU A 213 -26.96 15.85 20.47
C GLU A 213 -26.23 14.89 19.53
N LEU A 214 -25.44 14.02 20.14
CA LEU A 214 -24.82 12.85 19.50
C LEU A 214 -25.43 11.59 20.13
N LYS A 215 -26.23 10.88 19.36
CA LYS A 215 -26.85 9.61 19.80
C LYS A 215 -26.20 8.46 19.08
N MET A 216 -25.49 7.63 19.82
CA MET A 216 -24.88 6.40 19.33
C MET A 216 -25.61 5.19 19.92
N ALA A 217 -25.79 4.16 19.13
CA ALA A 217 -26.42 2.93 19.65
C ALA A 217 -25.47 2.23 20.64
N GLU A 218 -26.01 1.67 21.72
CA GLU A 218 -25.22 1.04 22.80
C GLU A 218 -24.37 -0.15 22.33
N THR A 219 -24.77 -0.79 21.24
CA THR A 219 -24.06 -1.95 20.66
C THR A 219 -22.92 -1.57 19.71
N VAL A 220 -22.65 -0.25 19.53
CA VAL A 220 -21.62 0.21 18.60
C VAL A 220 -20.25 0.17 19.23
N LEU A 221 -19.36 -0.61 18.66
CA LEU A 221 -17.93 -0.59 18.99
C LEU A 221 -17.21 0.39 18.06
N ILE A 222 -16.51 1.38 18.64
CA ILE A 222 -15.74 2.35 17.88
C ILE A 222 -14.29 1.90 17.78
N GLY A 223 -13.78 1.74 16.55
CA GLY A 223 -12.36 1.68 16.27
C GLY A 223 -11.88 3.05 15.75
N TYR A 224 -10.81 3.58 16.33
CA TYR A 224 -10.22 4.84 15.90
C TYR A 224 -8.76 4.67 15.54
N ILE A 225 -8.39 5.10 14.34
CA ILE A 225 -7.01 5.18 13.89
C ILE A 225 -6.65 6.66 13.80
N PRO A 226 -5.79 7.18 14.69
CA PRO A 226 -5.36 8.57 14.65
C PRO A 226 -4.41 8.84 13.48
N GLN A 227 -4.25 10.12 13.12
CA GLN A 227 -3.30 10.55 12.09
C GLN A 227 -1.84 10.28 12.51
N GLU A 228 -1.53 10.43 13.80
CA GLU A 228 -0.27 10.07 14.41
C GLU A 228 -0.49 8.95 15.42
N ILE A 229 0.20 7.85 15.25
CA ILE A 229 0.14 6.71 16.17
C ILE A 229 1.17 6.94 17.27
N ASN A 230 0.70 7.19 18.48
CA ASN A 230 1.54 7.27 19.67
C ASN A 230 1.47 5.94 20.42
N PHE A 231 2.57 5.20 20.43
CA PHE A 231 2.67 3.99 21.23
C PHE A 231 2.88 4.33 22.72
N ILE A 232 2.30 3.52 23.60
CA ILE A 232 2.42 3.70 25.05
C ILE A 232 3.90 3.63 25.48
N ASN A 233 4.67 2.74 24.85
CA ASN A 233 6.10 2.60 25.10
C ASN A 233 6.84 2.39 23.77
N ASN A 234 7.62 3.37 23.36
CA ASN A 234 8.38 3.34 22.10
C ASN A 234 9.55 2.32 22.08
N ASN A 235 9.88 1.74 23.25
CA ASN A 235 10.94 0.74 23.38
C ASN A 235 10.43 -0.70 23.26
N ASP A 236 9.13 -0.92 23.23
CA ASP A 236 8.54 -2.24 23.11
C ASP A 236 8.63 -2.74 21.67
N SER A 237 8.85 -4.04 21.51
CA SER A 237 8.70 -4.67 20.21
C SER A 237 7.24 -4.65 19.76
N ILE A 238 6.99 -4.76 18.45
CA ILE A 238 5.62 -4.81 17.87
C ILE A 238 4.78 -5.89 18.57
N LEU A 239 5.38 -7.04 18.83
CA LEU A 239 4.71 -8.15 19.51
C LEU A 239 4.34 -7.81 20.96
N GLN A 240 5.26 -7.17 21.71
CA GLN A 240 4.99 -6.73 23.07
C GLN A 240 3.89 -5.67 23.12
N THR A 241 3.94 -4.67 22.24
CA THR A 241 2.88 -3.64 22.16
C THR A 241 1.53 -4.29 21.86
N PHE A 242 1.48 -5.25 20.92
CA PHE A 242 0.26 -5.96 20.58
C PHE A 242 -0.30 -6.77 21.77
N CYS A 243 0.55 -7.53 22.47
CA CYS A 243 0.14 -8.32 23.63
C CYS A 243 -0.22 -7.47 24.86
N HIS A 244 0.30 -6.25 24.97
CA HIS A 244 -0.08 -5.31 26.03
C HIS A 244 -1.48 -4.73 25.82
N GLU A 245 -1.84 -4.42 24.58
CA GLU A 245 -3.16 -3.84 24.27
C GLU A 245 -4.26 -4.92 24.12
N TYR A 246 -3.88 -6.11 23.66
CA TYR A 246 -4.79 -7.23 23.46
C TYR A 246 -4.26 -8.44 24.25
N PRO A 247 -4.93 -8.86 25.33
CA PRO A 247 -4.52 -10.02 26.10
C PRO A 247 -4.66 -11.28 25.24
N CYS A 248 -3.58 -11.64 24.57
CA CYS A 248 -3.45 -12.82 23.74
C CYS A 248 -2.17 -13.56 24.10
N LEU A 249 -2.14 -14.89 23.84
CA LEU A 249 -0.91 -15.65 23.96
C LEU A 249 0.06 -15.24 22.82
N GLU A 250 1.36 -15.13 23.13
CA GLU A 250 2.38 -14.77 22.12
C GLU A 250 2.33 -15.65 20.86
N GLY A 251 1.89 -16.92 20.99
CA GLY A 251 1.71 -17.83 19.89
C GLY A 251 0.58 -17.44 18.93
N GLU A 252 -0.51 -16.86 19.45
CA GLU A 252 -1.63 -16.34 18.65
C GLU A 252 -1.29 -15.03 17.98
N ALA A 253 -0.44 -14.21 18.59
CA ALA A 253 0.02 -12.93 18.02
C ALA A 253 1.02 -13.10 16.86
N ARG A 254 1.64 -14.28 16.71
CA ARG A 254 2.59 -14.63 15.64
C ARG A 254 1.95 -15.29 14.42
N GLY A 255 0.71 -15.72 14.51
CA GLY A 255 -0.07 -16.46 13.50
C GLY A 255 -0.60 -15.62 12.41
#